data_2f3391a83570053ff6aa2423e1b42971
#
_entry.id   2f3391a83570053ff6aa2423e1b42971
#
_cell.length_a   1.000
_cell.length_b   1.000
_cell.length_c   1.000
_cell.angle_alpha   90.00
_cell.angle_beta   90.00
_cell.angle_gamma   90.00
#
_symmetry.space_group_name_H-M   'P 1'
#
loop_
_entity.id
_entity.type
_entity.pdbx_description
1 polymer ?
#
loop_
_entity_poly.entity_id
_entity_poly.type
_entity_poly.pdbx_seq_one_letter_code
_entity_poly.pdbx_strand_id
1 'polypeptide(L)'
;MEPCQYYAFIATQNDKMQQAIEAFDEIIENMPRSDAAFALAKSGLLANMATERTTKSDVLWGYVNMGYFGSTDDHVKRVYEGIQRLSLDDLVAFQQTYVKGRPYSYMILGDQKDVDLNYLRTLGDVKFVSQEEIFGY
;
A
#
# COMPACT_ATOMS: atom_id res chain seq x y z
N MET A 1 -4.81 -16.35 11.47
CA MET A 1 -4.35 -14.99 11.10
C MET A 1 -4.67 -14.85 9.61
N GLU A 2 -5.54 -13.92 9.25
CA GLU A 2 -5.79 -13.65 7.83
C GLU A 2 -4.52 -13.15 7.17
N PRO A 3 -4.25 -13.52 5.91
CA PRO A 3 -3.06 -13.06 5.22
C PRO A 3 -3.10 -11.53 5.09
N CYS A 4 -2.01 -10.87 5.49
CA CYS A 4 -1.88 -9.44 5.29
C CYS A 4 -1.82 -9.16 3.78
N GLN A 5 -2.65 -8.22 3.32
CA GLN A 5 -2.59 -7.73 1.94
C GLN A 5 -1.75 -6.45 1.90
N TYR A 6 -0.87 -6.38 0.91
CA TYR A 6 -0.16 -5.17 0.56
C TYR A 6 -0.75 -4.63 -0.74
N TYR A 7 -1.14 -3.39 -0.75
CA TYR A 7 -1.56 -2.71 -1.97
C TYR A 7 -0.98 -1.31 -2.03
N ALA A 8 -0.68 -0.87 -3.23
CA ALA A 8 -0.21 0.46 -3.53
C ALA A 8 -1.20 1.11 -4.51
N PHE A 9 -1.40 2.40 -4.38
CA PHE A 9 -2.31 3.17 -5.22
C PHE A 9 -1.59 4.34 -5.86
N ILE A 10 -1.85 4.55 -7.15
CA ILE A 10 -1.41 5.74 -7.87
C ILE A 10 -2.54 6.27 -8.75
N ALA A 11 -2.72 7.58 -8.76
CA ALA A 11 -3.55 8.27 -9.74
C ALA A 11 -2.64 8.99 -10.73
N THR A 12 -2.83 8.73 -12.01
CA THR A 12 -2.01 9.30 -13.08
C THR A 12 -2.86 9.61 -14.31
N GLN A 13 -2.31 10.33 -15.27
CA GLN A 13 -2.91 10.52 -16.58
C GLN A 13 -2.84 9.20 -17.38
N ASN A 14 -3.82 8.96 -18.26
CA ASN A 14 -3.92 7.70 -19.02
C ASN A 14 -2.69 7.43 -19.89
N ASP A 15 -2.12 8.49 -20.50
CA ASP A 15 -0.89 8.40 -21.30
C ASP A 15 0.39 8.10 -20.49
N LYS A 16 0.31 8.13 -19.16
CA LYS A 16 1.39 7.84 -18.22
C LYS A 16 1.25 6.47 -17.53
N MET A 17 0.21 5.70 -17.87
CA MET A 17 -0.07 4.42 -17.23
C MET A 17 1.13 3.47 -17.28
N GLN A 18 1.72 3.27 -18.44
CA GLN A 18 2.88 2.39 -18.60
C GLN A 18 4.05 2.83 -17.70
N GLN A 19 4.40 4.12 -17.73
CA GLN A 19 5.48 4.65 -16.90
C GLN A 19 5.21 4.48 -15.40
N ALA A 20 3.94 4.63 -15.00
CA ALA A 20 3.53 4.43 -13.62
C ALA A 20 3.67 2.97 -13.17
N ILE A 21 3.25 2.03 -14.01
CA ILE A 21 3.40 0.59 -13.74
C ILE A 21 4.87 0.21 -13.64
N GLU A 22 5.69 0.60 -14.62
CA GLU A 22 7.14 0.34 -14.63
C GLU A 22 7.84 0.90 -13.39
N ALA A 23 7.46 2.11 -12.95
CA ALA A 23 8.02 2.71 -11.73
C ALA A 23 7.61 1.93 -10.47
N PHE A 24 6.38 1.41 -10.40
CA PHE A 24 5.96 0.56 -9.29
C PHE A 24 6.68 -0.78 -9.27
N ASP A 25 6.82 -1.42 -10.43
CA ASP A 25 7.54 -2.68 -10.55
C ASP A 25 9.00 -2.53 -10.14
N GLU A 26 9.64 -1.42 -10.52
CA GLU A 26 10.99 -1.08 -10.06
C GLU A 26 11.06 -0.97 -8.53
N ILE A 27 10.10 -0.28 -7.90
CA ILE A 27 10.05 -0.15 -6.44
C ILE A 27 9.82 -1.49 -5.76
N ILE A 28 8.92 -2.32 -6.30
CA ILE A 28 8.59 -3.63 -5.75
C ILE A 28 9.79 -4.59 -5.85
N GLU A 29 10.49 -4.59 -6.98
CA GLU A 29 11.59 -5.53 -7.21
C GLU A 29 12.93 -5.04 -6.64
N ASN A 30 13.24 -3.76 -6.75
CA ASN A 30 14.57 -3.25 -6.46
C ASN A 30 14.62 -2.26 -5.28
N MET A 31 13.50 -1.65 -4.94
CA MET A 31 13.36 -0.65 -3.88
C MET A 31 14.55 0.32 -3.82
N PRO A 32 14.51 1.45 -4.58
CA PRO A 32 15.60 2.42 -4.61
C PRO A 32 15.92 2.93 -3.20
N ARG A 33 17.19 2.87 -2.80
CA ARG A 33 17.63 3.36 -1.48
C ARG A 33 17.79 4.87 -1.52
N SER A 34 17.07 5.57 -0.66
CA SER A 34 17.16 7.02 -0.50
C SER A 34 16.97 7.41 0.97
N ASP A 35 18.06 7.80 1.62
CA ASP A 35 18.01 8.27 3.01
C ASP A 35 17.12 9.51 3.15
N ALA A 36 17.15 10.42 2.17
CA ALA A 36 16.33 11.62 2.16
C ALA A 36 14.83 11.30 2.06
N ALA A 37 14.45 10.39 1.14
CA ALA A 37 13.06 9.96 0.99
C ALA A 37 12.58 9.20 2.24
N PHE A 38 13.41 8.34 2.81
CA PHE A 38 13.11 7.64 4.05
C PHE A 38 12.89 8.59 5.22
N ALA A 39 13.78 9.56 5.41
CA ALA A 39 13.67 10.56 6.48
C ALA A 39 12.39 11.41 6.32
N LEU A 40 12.07 11.82 5.08
CA LEU A 40 10.85 12.57 4.78
C LEU A 40 9.59 11.74 5.08
N ALA A 41 9.53 10.51 4.63
CA ALA A 41 8.41 9.60 4.86
C ALA A 41 8.22 9.33 6.36
N LYS A 42 9.30 9.03 7.08
CA LYS A 42 9.29 8.80 8.52
C LYS A 42 8.77 10.01 9.30
N SER A 43 9.29 11.20 9.00
CA SER A 43 8.84 12.43 9.64
C SER A 43 7.38 12.76 9.32
N GLY A 44 6.95 12.54 8.09
CA GLY A 44 5.56 12.72 7.66
C GLY A 44 4.59 11.79 8.39
N LEU A 45 4.93 10.50 8.51
CA LEU A 45 4.12 9.53 9.26
C LEU A 45 4.00 9.91 10.75
N LEU A 46 5.11 10.27 11.39
CA LEU A 46 5.10 10.69 12.81
C LEU A 46 4.29 11.97 13.01
N ALA A 47 4.41 12.94 12.11
CA ALA A 47 3.62 14.18 12.15
C ALA A 47 2.12 13.90 11.97
N ASN A 48 1.73 13.05 11.01
CA ASN A 48 0.35 12.66 10.82
C ASN A 48 -0.23 12.00 12.07
N MET A 49 0.47 11.03 12.65
CA MET A 49 0.03 10.36 13.88
C MET A 49 -0.07 11.30 15.07
N ALA A 50 0.84 12.30 15.17
CA ALA A 50 0.81 13.27 16.26
C ALA A 50 -0.32 14.31 16.13
N THR A 51 -0.79 14.55 14.91
CA THR A 51 -1.85 15.55 14.61
C THR A 51 -3.22 14.92 14.41
N GLU A 52 -3.30 13.60 14.35
CA GLU A 52 -4.56 12.88 14.20
C GLU A 52 -5.47 13.10 15.43
N ARG A 53 -6.68 13.57 15.17
CA ARG A 53 -7.65 13.81 16.22
C ARG A 53 -8.40 12.53 16.55
N THR A 54 -8.10 11.94 17.68
CA THR A 54 -8.80 10.76 18.20
C THR A 54 -10.20 11.15 18.71
N THR A 55 -11.25 10.57 18.13
CA THR A 55 -12.62 10.71 18.60
C THR A 55 -13.00 9.60 19.57
N LYS A 56 -14.14 9.75 20.27
CA LYS A 56 -14.67 8.67 21.13
C LYS A 56 -14.99 7.38 20.34
N SER A 57 -15.41 7.55 19.08
CA SER A 57 -15.67 6.43 18.18
C SER A 57 -14.38 5.68 17.84
N ASP A 58 -13.30 6.39 17.58
CA ASP A 58 -12.00 5.78 17.25
C ASP A 58 -11.45 4.96 18.43
N VAL A 59 -11.64 5.45 19.65
CA VAL A 59 -11.25 4.70 20.85
C VAL A 59 -12.05 3.40 20.96
N LEU A 60 -13.37 3.47 20.76
CA LEU A 60 -14.25 2.29 20.80
C LEU A 60 -13.87 1.26 19.73
N TRP A 61 -13.75 1.70 18.50
CA TRP A 61 -13.40 0.81 17.38
C TRP A 61 -11.97 0.29 17.49
N GLY A 62 -11.05 1.10 18.00
CA GLY A 62 -9.69 0.65 18.32
C GLY A 62 -9.71 -0.52 19.30
N TYR A 63 -10.49 -0.42 20.37
CA TYR A 63 -10.64 -1.50 21.34
C TYR A 63 -11.27 -2.78 20.73
N VAL A 64 -12.32 -2.62 19.93
CA VAL A 64 -12.96 -3.75 19.24
C VAL A 64 -11.96 -4.43 18.29
N ASN A 65 -11.24 -3.66 17.50
CA ASN A 65 -10.24 -4.19 16.56
C ASN A 65 -9.09 -4.91 17.29
N MET A 66 -8.66 -4.41 18.44
CA MET A 66 -7.67 -5.13 19.27
C MET A 66 -8.15 -6.56 19.60
N GLY A 67 -9.42 -6.72 19.95
CA GLY A 67 -10.02 -8.04 20.20
C GLY A 67 -9.98 -8.94 18.96
N TYR A 68 -10.31 -8.42 17.79
CA TYR A 68 -10.28 -9.19 16.54
C TYR A 68 -8.85 -9.65 16.17
N PHE A 69 -7.85 -8.82 16.41
CA PHE A 69 -6.46 -9.18 16.13
C PHE A 69 -5.76 -9.95 17.28
N GLY A 70 -6.48 -10.24 18.36
CA GLY A 70 -5.93 -10.93 19.53
C GLY A 70 -4.82 -10.13 20.20
N SER A 71 -4.83 -8.81 20.10
CA SER A 71 -3.87 -7.91 20.73
C SER A 71 -4.43 -7.39 22.04
N THR A 72 -3.58 -7.28 23.05
CA THR A 72 -3.89 -6.63 24.33
C THR A 72 -3.26 -5.25 24.46
N ASP A 73 -2.44 -4.87 23.49
CA ASP A 73 -1.67 -3.62 23.51
C ASP A 73 -2.29 -2.57 22.59
N ASP A 74 -2.07 -1.30 22.93
CA ASP A 74 -2.39 -0.18 22.05
C ASP A 74 -1.56 -0.26 20.77
N HIS A 75 -2.22 -0.63 19.68
CA HIS A 75 -1.60 -0.79 18.38
C HIS A 75 -1.00 0.51 17.87
N VAL A 76 -1.68 1.63 18.05
CA VAL A 76 -1.23 2.95 17.57
C VAL A 76 0.06 3.36 18.28
N LYS A 77 0.10 3.19 19.61
CA LYS A 77 1.30 3.45 20.40
C LYS A 77 2.47 2.59 19.95
N ARG A 78 2.24 1.29 19.77
CA ARG A 78 3.27 0.35 19.32
C ARG A 78 3.83 0.72 17.94
N VAL A 79 2.95 1.10 17.01
CA VAL A 79 3.36 1.54 15.66
C VAL A 79 4.15 2.83 15.74
N TYR A 80 3.70 3.82 16.50
CA TYR A 80 4.40 5.09 16.67
C TYR A 80 5.82 4.90 17.23
N GLU A 81 5.96 4.10 18.28
CA GLU A 81 7.27 3.79 18.88
C GLU A 81 8.15 2.95 17.92
N GLY A 82 7.53 2.07 17.13
CA GLY A 82 8.21 1.29 16.11
C GLY A 82 8.78 2.18 15.00
N ILE A 83 7.99 3.09 14.45
CA ILE A 83 8.43 4.02 13.41
C ILE A 83 9.62 4.86 13.89
N GLN A 84 9.65 5.31 15.14
CA GLN A 84 10.79 6.08 15.68
C GLN A 84 12.11 5.32 15.62
N ARG A 85 12.08 4.02 15.82
CA ARG A 85 13.25 3.13 15.83
C ARG A 85 13.61 2.58 14.44
N LEU A 86 12.67 2.62 13.50
CA LEU A 86 12.83 2.06 12.18
C LEU A 86 14.00 2.72 11.43
N SER A 87 14.85 1.91 10.85
CA SER A 87 15.94 2.31 9.95
C SER A 87 15.60 2.02 8.47
N LEU A 88 16.35 2.61 7.54
CA LEU A 88 16.23 2.29 6.12
C LEU A 88 16.59 0.82 5.86
N ASP A 89 17.55 0.26 6.59
CA ASP A 89 17.93 -1.14 6.43
C ASP A 89 16.82 -2.10 6.87
N ASP A 90 16.07 -1.77 7.92
CA ASP A 90 14.89 -2.54 8.34
C ASP A 90 13.81 -2.53 7.25
N LEU A 91 13.58 -1.37 6.63
CA LEU A 91 12.62 -1.24 5.54
C LEU A 91 13.04 -2.06 4.31
N VAL A 92 14.32 -2.02 3.95
CA VAL A 92 14.87 -2.84 2.85
C VAL A 92 14.76 -4.32 3.16
N ALA A 93 15.10 -4.74 4.38
CA ALA A 93 14.97 -6.13 4.80
C ALA A 93 13.51 -6.62 4.75
N PHE A 94 12.56 -5.79 5.15
CA PHE A 94 11.13 -6.09 5.03
C PHE A 94 10.73 -6.27 3.57
N GLN A 95 11.09 -5.33 2.70
CA GLN A 95 10.77 -5.40 1.28
C GLN A 95 11.34 -6.68 0.63
N GLN A 96 12.60 -7.00 0.88
CA GLN A 96 13.26 -8.19 0.35
C GLN A 96 12.61 -9.50 0.84
N THR A 97 12.12 -9.51 2.07
CA THR A 97 11.56 -10.73 2.68
C THR A 97 10.09 -10.94 2.33
N TYR A 98 9.30 -9.87 2.30
CA TYR A 98 7.85 -9.97 2.26
C TYR A 98 7.19 -9.44 0.99
N VAL A 99 7.88 -8.60 0.22
CA VAL A 99 7.31 -7.94 -0.97
C VAL A 99 7.93 -8.46 -2.26
N LYS A 100 9.26 -8.44 -2.36
CA LYS A 100 9.99 -8.85 -3.56
C LYS A 100 9.65 -10.27 -4.00
N GLY A 101 9.42 -10.44 -5.32
CA GLY A 101 9.16 -11.75 -5.93
C GLY A 101 7.81 -12.37 -5.53
N ARG A 102 6.92 -11.62 -4.90
CA ARG A 102 5.56 -12.08 -4.64
C ARG A 102 4.66 -11.85 -5.84
N PRO A 103 3.73 -12.79 -6.14
CA PRO A 103 2.74 -12.54 -7.16
C PRO A 103 1.81 -11.41 -6.75
N TYR A 104 1.49 -10.53 -7.67
CA TYR A 104 0.55 -9.42 -7.46
C TYR A 104 -0.30 -9.21 -8.69
N SER A 105 -1.38 -8.45 -8.55
CA SER A 105 -2.30 -8.12 -9.63
C SER A 105 -2.41 -6.62 -9.78
N TYR A 106 -2.54 -6.16 -11.01
CA TYR A 106 -2.88 -4.77 -11.29
C TYR A 106 -4.39 -4.61 -11.32
N MET A 107 -4.90 -3.62 -10.62
CA MET A 107 -6.28 -3.18 -10.74
C MET A 107 -6.27 -1.79 -11.37
N ILE A 108 -6.87 -1.66 -12.55
CA ILE A 108 -6.86 -0.43 -13.33
C ILE A 108 -8.29 0.07 -13.48
N LEU A 109 -8.50 1.32 -13.09
CA LEU A 109 -9.75 2.03 -13.28
C LEU A 109 -9.52 3.19 -14.26
N GLY A 110 -10.22 3.17 -15.39
CA GLY A 110 -10.10 4.20 -16.43
C GLY A 110 -11.06 3.96 -17.59
N ASP A 111 -11.13 4.89 -18.52
CA ASP A 111 -11.86 4.66 -19.78
C ASP A 111 -11.08 3.66 -20.64
N GLN A 112 -11.73 2.60 -21.04
CA GLN A 112 -11.12 1.54 -21.86
C GLN A 112 -10.48 2.04 -23.16
N LYS A 113 -10.97 3.16 -23.70
CA LYS A 113 -10.47 3.77 -24.94
C LYS A 113 -9.08 4.39 -24.76
N ASP A 114 -8.78 4.81 -23.51
CA ASP A 114 -7.56 5.53 -23.17
C ASP A 114 -6.51 4.61 -22.53
N VAL A 115 -6.87 3.37 -22.28
CA VAL A 115 -5.99 2.37 -21.66
C VAL A 115 -5.29 1.54 -22.73
N ASP A 116 -3.97 1.43 -22.67
CA ASP A 116 -3.20 0.55 -23.57
C ASP A 116 -3.35 -0.92 -23.17
N LEU A 117 -4.38 -1.56 -23.72
CA LEU A 117 -4.66 -2.98 -23.48
C LEU A 117 -3.58 -3.91 -24.05
N ASN A 118 -2.87 -3.49 -25.10
CA ASN A 118 -1.79 -4.32 -25.65
C ASN A 118 -0.62 -4.40 -24.68
N TYR A 119 -0.25 -3.27 -24.10
CA TYR A 119 0.75 -3.25 -23.04
C TYR A 119 0.33 -4.10 -21.82
N LEU A 120 -0.91 -3.97 -21.35
CA LEU A 120 -1.39 -4.74 -20.21
C LEU A 120 -1.34 -6.25 -20.46
N ARG A 121 -1.65 -6.71 -21.69
CA ARG A 121 -1.54 -8.12 -22.05
C ARG A 121 -0.12 -8.65 -22.05
N THR A 122 0.89 -7.81 -22.10
CA THR A 122 2.28 -8.24 -21.94
C THR A 122 2.63 -8.53 -20.48
N LEU A 123 1.89 -7.97 -19.54
CA LEU A 123 2.09 -8.16 -18.09
C LEU A 123 1.36 -9.40 -17.57
N GLY A 124 0.27 -9.80 -18.21
CA GLY A 124 -0.53 -10.96 -17.80
C GLY A 124 -1.91 -11.01 -18.44
N ASP A 125 -2.75 -11.89 -17.91
CA ASP A 125 -4.13 -12.04 -18.38
C ASP A 125 -4.98 -10.84 -17.95
N VAL A 126 -5.69 -10.24 -18.91
CA VAL A 126 -6.55 -9.07 -18.68
C VAL A 126 -8.00 -9.54 -18.53
N LYS A 127 -8.57 -9.31 -17.37
CA LYS A 127 -9.99 -9.52 -17.08
C LYS A 127 -10.69 -8.17 -16.98
N PHE A 128 -11.78 -8.00 -17.73
CA PHE A 128 -12.70 -6.88 -17.53
C PHE A 128 -13.72 -7.25 -16.48
N VAL A 129 -13.99 -6.30 -15.59
CA VAL A 129 -14.97 -6.45 -14.51
C VAL A 129 -16.06 -5.40 -14.72
N SER A 130 -17.31 -5.82 -14.84
CA SER A 130 -18.44 -4.91 -15.03
C SER A 130 -18.88 -4.28 -13.70
N GLN A 131 -19.69 -3.22 -13.79
CA GLN A 131 -20.27 -2.62 -12.58
C GLN A 131 -21.21 -3.62 -11.86
N GLU A 132 -21.95 -4.44 -12.62
CA GLU A 132 -22.79 -5.48 -12.04
C GLU A 132 -21.96 -6.52 -11.27
N GLU A 133 -20.80 -6.94 -11.79
CA GLU A 133 -19.91 -7.87 -11.08
C GLU A 133 -19.36 -7.26 -9.77
N ILE A 134 -19.10 -5.94 -9.75
CA ILE A 134 -18.55 -5.25 -8.55
C ILE A 134 -19.63 -5.00 -7.50
N PHE A 135 -20.79 -4.52 -7.92
CA PHE A 135 -21.81 -4.00 -7.00
C PHE A 135 -23.01 -4.94 -6.81
N GLY A 136 -23.16 -5.98 -7.63
CA GLY A 136 -24.18 -7.00 -7.47
C GLY A 136 -25.60 -6.58 -7.88
N TYR A 137 -25.74 -5.60 -8.79
CA TYR A 137 -27.06 -5.17 -9.33
C TYR A 137 -27.09 -5.14 -10.85
#